data_78492fb51ed344970f735b12e680150f
#
_entry.id   78492fb51ed344970f735b12e680150f
#
_cell.length_a   1.000
_cell.length_b   1.000
_cell.length_c   1.000
_cell.angle_alpha   90.00
_cell.angle_beta   90.00
_cell.angle_gamma   90.00
#
_symmetry.space_group_name_H-M   'P 1'
#
loop_
_entity.id
_entity.type
_entity.pdbx_description
1 polymer ?
#
loop_
_entity_poly.entity_id
_entity_poly.type
_entity_poly.pdbx_seq_one_letter_code
_entity_poly.pdbx_strand_id
1 'polypeptide(L)'
;MFSFMRKRPEEVGIPSGAIAAYIRAIEERRLCLHSLLIIRRGALVFEGQWTPMISTEKHRLYSSSKSFVSMAIGLLVGDGKLQLSDRVVDFFPEYDQSGMHHCNYLLPHQAGDSGYCR
;
A
#
# COMPACT_ATOMS: atom_id res chain seq x y z
N MET A 1 16.53 -13.07 -2.07
CA MET A 1 15.06 -13.06 -1.91
C MET A 1 14.75 -12.65 -0.48
N PHE A 2 14.06 -11.52 -0.29
CA PHE A 2 13.70 -11.07 1.06
C PHE A 2 12.57 -11.96 1.61
N SER A 3 12.75 -12.52 2.80
CA SER A 3 11.75 -13.35 3.45
C SER A 3 11.52 -12.82 4.87
N PHE A 4 10.27 -12.66 5.27
CA PHE A 4 9.94 -12.34 6.64
C PHE A 4 10.30 -13.50 7.58
N MET A 5 10.85 -13.17 8.76
CA MET A 5 10.97 -14.14 9.84
C MET A 5 9.56 -14.62 10.21
N ARG A 6 9.35 -15.92 10.31
CA ARG A 6 8.07 -16.51 10.74
C ARG A 6 8.09 -16.76 12.24
N LYS A 7 7.05 -16.37 12.92
CA LYS A 7 6.84 -16.63 14.36
C LYS A 7 5.42 -17.09 14.62
N ARG A 8 5.20 -17.78 15.72
CA ARG A 8 3.85 -18.06 16.19
C ARG A 8 3.20 -16.77 16.69
N PRO A 9 1.89 -16.58 16.52
CA PRO A 9 1.20 -15.38 16.97
C PRO A 9 1.44 -15.06 18.46
N GLU A 10 1.47 -16.09 19.30
CA GLU A 10 1.67 -15.97 20.75
C GLU A 10 3.04 -15.37 21.09
N GLU A 11 4.08 -15.68 20.33
CA GLU A 11 5.44 -15.16 20.57
C GLU A 11 5.53 -13.63 20.40
N VAL A 12 4.58 -13.06 19.69
CA VAL A 12 4.49 -11.60 19.49
C VAL A 12 3.31 -10.98 20.22
N GLY A 13 2.62 -11.76 21.06
CA GLY A 13 1.51 -11.30 21.89
C GLY A 13 0.19 -11.16 21.13
N ILE A 14 -0.06 -12.00 20.14
CA ILE A 14 -1.36 -12.16 19.48
C ILE A 14 -1.88 -13.56 19.83
N PRO A 15 -3.02 -13.72 20.51
CA PRO A 15 -3.63 -15.03 20.68
C PRO A 15 -4.06 -15.59 19.31
N SER A 16 -3.70 -16.83 18.99
CA SER A 16 -4.13 -17.47 17.73
C SER A 16 -5.66 -17.56 17.64
N GLY A 17 -6.34 -17.72 18.77
CA GLY A 17 -7.81 -17.66 18.84
C GLY A 17 -8.41 -16.34 18.32
N ALA A 18 -7.72 -15.20 18.50
CA ALA A 18 -8.17 -13.92 17.98
C ALA A 18 -8.10 -13.87 16.45
N ILE A 19 -7.05 -14.45 15.85
CA ILE A 19 -6.93 -14.58 14.39
C ILE A 19 -8.04 -15.49 13.87
N ALA A 20 -8.28 -16.62 14.51
CA ALA A 20 -9.36 -17.54 14.12
C ALA A 20 -10.75 -16.90 14.24
N ALA A 21 -11.00 -16.09 15.27
CA ALA A 21 -12.25 -15.34 15.42
C ALA A 21 -12.42 -14.28 14.32
N TYR A 22 -11.33 -13.58 13.97
CA TYR A 22 -11.35 -12.60 12.87
C TYR A 22 -11.67 -13.25 11.52
N ILE A 23 -11.06 -14.40 11.21
CA ILE A 23 -11.33 -15.14 9.98
C ILE A 23 -12.79 -15.59 9.93
N ARG A 24 -13.30 -16.18 11.02
CA ARG A 24 -14.73 -16.57 11.08
C ARG A 24 -15.66 -15.39 10.84
N ALA A 25 -15.39 -14.23 11.43
CA ALA A 25 -16.21 -13.04 11.24
C ALA A 25 -16.20 -12.53 9.79
N ILE A 26 -15.09 -12.70 9.06
CA ILE A 26 -15.01 -12.41 7.62
C ILE A 26 -15.88 -13.38 6.82
N GLU A 27 -15.77 -14.67 7.11
CA GLU A 27 -16.51 -15.74 6.40
C GLU A 27 -18.01 -15.64 6.66
N GLU A 28 -18.44 -15.44 7.90
CA GLU A 28 -19.85 -15.25 8.28
C GLU A 28 -20.48 -14.05 7.57
N ARG A 29 -19.71 -12.96 7.39
CA ARG A 29 -20.16 -11.77 6.66
C ARG A 29 -20.03 -11.89 5.15
N ARG A 30 -19.56 -13.03 4.65
CA ARG A 30 -19.32 -13.30 3.23
C ARG A 30 -18.49 -12.23 2.54
N LEU A 31 -17.49 -11.70 3.26
CA LEU A 31 -16.55 -10.73 2.68
C LEU A 31 -15.61 -11.45 1.73
N CYS A 32 -15.46 -10.90 0.52
CA CYS A 32 -14.54 -11.45 -0.48
C CYS A 32 -13.11 -11.09 -0.10
N LEU A 33 -12.41 -12.03 0.52
CA LEU A 33 -11.00 -11.89 0.85
C LEU A 33 -10.18 -12.81 -0.03
N HIS A 34 -9.12 -12.30 -0.64
CA HIS A 34 -8.22 -13.08 -1.49
C HIS A 34 -7.05 -13.63 -0.71
N SER A 35 -6.43 -12.79 0.12
CA SER A 35 -5.32 -13.18 0.98
C SER A 35 -5.30 -12.31 2.23
N LEU A 36 -4.71 -12.84 3.30
CA LEU A 36 -4.47 -12.13 4.55
C LEU A 36 -3.06 -12.46 5.03
N LEU A 37 -2.27 -11.43 5.25
CA LEU A 37 -0.97 -11.54 5.91
C LEU A 37 -1.02 -10.68 7.19
N ILE A 38 -0.60 -11.25 8.31
CA ILE A 38 -0.47 -10.51 9.56
C ILE A 38 1.00 -10.46 9.93
N ILE A 39 1.52 -9.24 10.03
CA ILE A 39 2.91 -8.98 10.41
C ILE A 39 2.90 -8.18 11.71
N ARG A 40 3.68 -8.62 12.68
CA ARG A 40 3.87 -7.89 13.92
C ARG A 40 5.33 -7.97 14.38
N ARG A 41 5.89 -6.83 14.81
CA ARG A 41 7.30 -6.70 15.20
C ARG A 41 8.27 -7.26 14.16
N GLY A 42 7.99 -7.01 12.87
CA GLY A 42 8.80 -7.49 11.75
C GLY A 42 8.69 -8.99 11.44
N ALA A 43 7.83 -9.73 12.14
CA ALA A 43 7.63 -11.15 11.90
C ALA A 43 6.26 -11.43 11.26
N LEU A 44 6.23 -12.32 10.28
CA LEU A 44 5.01 -12.87 9.69
C LEU A 44 4.45 -13.93 10.66
N VAL A 45 3.25 -13.69 11.17
CA VAL A 45 2.60 -14.54 12.16
C VAL A 45 1.36 -15.28 11.64
N PHE A 46 0.82 -14.82 10.54
CA PHE A 46 -0.27 -15.50 9.83
C PHE A 46 -0.18 -15.22 8.34
N GLU A 47 -0.46 -16.23 7.55
CA GLU A 47 -0.63 -16.15 6.10
C GLU A 47 -1.75 -17.09 5.70
N GLY A 48 -2.78 -16.55 5.05
CA GLY A 48 -3.92 -17.31 4.56
C GLY A 48 -4.35 -16.82 3.18
N GLN A 49 -4.97 -17.72 2.42
CA GLN A 49 -5.47 -17.43 1.07
C GLN A 49 -6.82 -18.11 0.89
N TRP A 50 -7.68 -17.50 0.09
CA TRP A 50 -9.01 -18.02 -0.24
C TRP A 50 -9.13 -18.30 -1.73
N THR A 51 -9.72 -19.44 -2.05
CA THR A 51 -10.02 -19.82 -3.44
C THR A 51 -10.89 -18.74 -4.11
N PRO A 52 -10.61 -18.38 -5.38
CA PRO A 52 -9.70 -19.05 -6.34
C PRO A 52 -8.24 -18.55 -6.30
N MET A 53 -7.91 -17.60 -5.44
CA MET A 53 -6.58 -17.01 -5.40
C MET A 53 -5.57 -17.91 -4.70
N ILE A 54 -4.44 -18.12 -5.35
CA ILE A 54 -3.30 -18.89 -4.83
C ILE A 54 -2.02 -18.04 -4.83
N SER A 55 -1.04 -18.44 -4.04
CA SER A 55 0.20 -17.65 -3.82
C SER A 55 1.03 -17.39 -5.07
N THR A 56 0.84 -18.17 -6.12
CA THR A 56 1.54 -18.03 -7.40
C THR A 56 0.89 -17.03 -8.34
N GLU A 57 -0.36 -16.62 -8.05
CA GLU A 57 -1.10 -15.68 -8.89
C GLU A 57 -0.72 -14.23 -8.59
N LYS A 58 -0.59 -13.44 -9.66
CA LYS A 58 -0.30 -12.01 -9.53
C LYS A 58 -1.55 -11.24 -9.13
N HIS A 59 -1.45 -10.52 -8.04
CA HIS A 59 -2.51 -9.63 -7.56
C HIS A 59 -2.36 -8.22 -8.13
N ARG A 60 -3.48 -7.63 -8.56
CA ARG A 60 -3.54 -6.20 -8.88
C ARG A 60 -3.59 -5.42 -7.57
N LEU A 61 -2.61 -4.54 -7.36
CA LEU A 61 -2.51 -3.74 -6.13
C LEU A 61 -3.38 -2.49 -6.15
N TYR A 62 -3.93 -2.12 -7.32
CA TYR A 62 -4.71 -0.89 -7.49
C TYR A 62 -4.02 0.32 -6.84
N SER A 63 -4.74 1.10 -6.03
CA SER A 63 -4.20 2.29 -5.38
C SER A 63 -3.09 2.01 -4.36
N SER A 64 -2.94 0.78 -3.87
CA SER A 64 -1.78 0.41 -3.04
C SER A 64 -0.44 0.62 -3.76
N SER A 65 -0.45 0.59 -5.10
CA SER A 65 0.72 0.92 -5.92
C SER A 65 1.24 2.34 -5.66
N LYS A 66 0.37 3.28 -5.27
CA LYS A 66 0.77 4.66 -4.94
C LYS A 66 1.74 4.73 -3.76
N SER A 67 1.62 3.82 -2.81
CA SER A 67 2.54 3.74 -1.68
C SER A 67 3.96 3.40 -2.14
N PHE A 68 4.10 2.50 -3.12
CA PHE A 68 5.42 2.17 -3.68
C PHE A 68 6.01 3.34 -4.46
N VAL A 69 5.18 4.06 -5.23
CA VAL A 69 5.62 5.28 -5.93
C VAL A 69 6.06 6.34 -4.93
N SER A 70 5.28 6.56 -3.86
CA SER A 70 5.63 7.50 -2.80
C SER A 70 6.98 7.15 -2.13
N MET A 71 7.22 5.87 -1.87
CA MET A 71 8.52 5.41 -1.33
C MET A 71 9.67 5.67 -2.31
N ALA A 72 9.47 5.42 -3.60
CA ALA A 72 10.49 5.68 -4.63
C ALA A 72 10.82 7.18 -4.71
N ILE A 73 9.81 8.05 -4.67
CA ILE A 73 10.01 9.50 -4.61
C ILE A 73 10.78 9.89 -3.35
N GLY A 74 10.42 9.32 -2.19
CA GLY A 74 11.14 9.56 -0.93
C GLY A 74 12.63 9.20 -1.01
N LEU A 75 12.98 8.11 -1.68
CA LEU A 75 14.37 7.73 -1.92
C LEU A 75 15.10 8.75 -2.81
N LEU A 76 14.46 9.22 -3.89
CA LEU A 76 15.03 10.23 -4.77
C LEU A 76 15.22 11.59 -4.07
N VAL A 77 14.31 11.95 -3.16
CA VAL A 77 14.45 13.13 -2.31
C VAL A 77 15.62 12.95 -1.34
N GLY A 78 15.74 11.76 -0.73
CA GLY A 78 16.87 11.45 0.14
C GLY A 78 18.23 11.48 -0.57
N ASP A 79 18.27 11.11 -1.85
CA ASP A 79 19.44 11.18 -2.72
C ASP A 79 19.71 12.62 -3.25
N GLY A 80 18.88 13.59 -2.93
CA GLY A 80 18.98 14.97 -3.42
C GLY A 80 18.67 15.15 -4.91
N LYS A 81 18.00 14.16 -5.53
CA LYS A 81 17.63 14.19 -6.97
C LYS A 81 16.31 14.88 -7.25
N LEU A 82 15.46 14.98 -6.23
CA LEU A 82 14.15 15.62 -6.26
C LEU A 82 13.94 16.44 -5.01
N GLN A 83 13.10 17.47 -5.13
CA GLN A 83 12.54 18.20 -4.00
C GLN A 83 11.02 18.01 -3.97
N LEU A 84 10.42 18.04 -2.79
CA LEU A 84 8.95 17.89 -2.67
C LEU A 84 8.18 19.07 -3.28
N SER A 85 8.86 20.21 -3.45
CA SER A 85 8.34 21.41 -4.12
C SER A 85 8.47 21.38 -5.65
N ASP A 86 9.16 20.39 -6.20
CA ASP A 86 9.34 20.30 -7.66
C ASP A 86 7.98 20.03 -8.33
N ARG A 87 7.82 20.65 -9.49
CA ARG A 87 6.61 20.47 -10.29
C ARG A 87 6.78 19.28 -11.25
N VAL A 88 5.76 18.47 -11.36
CA VAL A 88 5.77 17.29 -12.26
C VAL A 88 6.03 17.71 -13.70
N VAL A 89 5.46 18.85 -14.13
CA VAL A 89 5.62 19.39 -15.49
C VAL A 89 7.06 19.81 -15.82
N ASP A 90 7.89 20.07 -14.82
CA ASP A 90 9.31 20.41 -15.06
C ASP A 90 10.11 19.18 -15.53
N PHE A 91 9.62 17.97 -15.20
CA PHE A 91 10.19 16.70 -15.66
C PHE A 91 9.51 16.15 -16.92
N PHE A 92 8.27 16.56 -17.18
CA PHE A 92 7.44 16.08 -18.28
C PHE A 92 6.74 17.25 -18.99
N PRO A 93 7.49 18.14 -19.66
CA PRO A 93 6.93 19.35 -20.26
C PRO A 93 5.90 19.06 -21.36
N GLU A 94 5.95 17.88 -21.98
CA GLU A 94 4.97 17.44 -22.97
C GLU A 94 3.54 17.26 -22.41
N TYR A 95 3.40 17.17 -21.10
CA TYR A 95 2.11 17.07 -20.41
C TYR A 95 1.62 18.41 -19.84
N ASP A 96 2.32 19.51 -20.10
CA ASP A 96 1.88 20.85 -19.69
C ASP A 96 0.70 21.32 -20.56
N GLN A 97 -0.45 20.72 -20.31
CA GLN A 97 -1.70 21.20 -20.90
C GLN A 97 -2.36 22.17 -19.91
N SER A 98 -2.59 23.38 -20.38
CA SER A 98 -3.19 24.50 -19.66
C SER A 98 -4.56 24.18 -19.06
N GLY A 99 -4.61 23.53 -17.93
CA GLY A 99 -5.83 23.08 -17.25
C GLY A 99 -5.59 22.11 -16.10
N MET A 100 -4.42 21.51 -16.01
CA MET A 100 -4.08 20.58 -14.95
C MET A 100 -3.33 21.23 -13.77
N HIS A 101 -3.72 22.46 -13.40
CA HIS A 101 -3.01 23.22 -12.37
C HIS A 101 -2.99 22.59 -10.97
N HIS A 102 -3.87 21.64 -10.68
CA HIS A 102 -3.98 21.06 -9.34
C HIS A 102 -3.21 19.76 -9.10
N CYS A 103 -2.69 19.11 -10.15
CA CYS A 103 -1.94 17.86 -10.03
C CYS A 103 -0.41 18.04 -10.22
N ASN A 104 0.07 19.27 -10.16
CA ASN A 104 1.43 19.63 -10.60
C ASN A 104 2.52 19.42 -9.55
N TYR A 105 2.21 19.01 -8.33
CA TYR A 105 3.21 18.83 -7.28
C TYR A 105 3.35 17.36 -6.89
N LEU A 106 4.58 16.97 -6.55
CA LEU A 106 4.90 15.63 -6.05
C LEU A 106 4.24 15.32 -4.69
N LEU A 107 3.88 16.36 -3.92
CA LEU A 107 3.09 16.22 -2.71
C LEU A 107 1.58 16.24 -3.05
N PRO A 108 0.81 15.26 -2.57
CA PRO A 108 -0.64 15.42 -2.54
C PRO A 108 -0.97 16.63 -1.66
N HIS A 109 -1.89 17.48 -2.12
CA HIS A 109 -2.43 18.58 -1.35
C HIS A 109 -2.77 18.14 0.08
N GLN A 110 -2.44 18.99 1.05
CA GLN A 110 -2.85 18.77 2.44
C GLN A 110 -4.35 18.51 2.49
N ALA A 111 -4.72 17.49 3.26
CA ALA A 111 -6.10 17.14 3.51
C ALA A 111 -6.89 18.38 3.98
N GLY A 112 -7.73 18.94 3.13
CA GLY A 112 -8.50 20.15 3.39
C GLY A 112 -9.10 20.78 2.14
N ASP A 113 -8.48 20.57 0.98
CA ASP A 113 -9.03 21.11 -0.27
C ASP A 113 -9.66 19.96 -1.07
N SER A 114 -10.98 19.86 -1.00
CA SER A 114 -11.80 18.84 -1.67
C SER A 114 -11.96 19.08 -3.18
N GLY A 115 -10.95 19.66 -3.83
CA GLY A 115 -10.87 19.82 -5.26
C GLY A 115 -10.50 18.49 -5.93
N TYR A 116 -11.46 17.62 -6.17
CA TYR A 116 -11.29 16.58 -7.17
C TYR A 116 -10.91 17.24 -8.50
N CYS A 117 -9.86 16.73 -9.17
CA CYS A 117 -9.62 17.04 -10.57
C CYS A 117 -10.92 16.69 -11.34
N ARG A 118 -11.62 17.70 -11.81
CA ARG A 118 -12.73 17.55 -12.76
C ARG A 118 -12.16 17.51 -14.16
#